data_af429a966cf7314e36af618a7c35a384
#
_entry.id   af429a966cf7314e36af618a7c35a384
#
_cell.length_a   1.000
_cell.length_b   1.000
_cell.length_c   1.000
_cell.angle_alpha   90.00
_cell.angle_beta   90.00
_cell.angle_gamma   90.00
#
_symmetry.space_group_name_H-M   'P 1'
#
loop_
_entity.id
_entity.type
_entity.pdbx_description
1 polymer ?
#
loop_
_entity_poly.entity_id
_entity_poly.type
_entity_poly.pdbx_seq_one_letter_code
_entity_poly.pdbx_strand_id
1 'polypeptide(L)'
;MAERETDCAEQLARFFPGVTPVRIPVQATALRSGAKLREATVVEFGGKEHAIFLSTLPLEFDDRVRLQRDTPGDAADATVVAVQYHEGRKAVAVKFALGRCDWVTRP
;
A
#
# COMPACT_ATOMS: atom_id res chain seq x y z
N MET A 1 -2.38 -0.01 30.49
CA MET A 1 -2.70 -0.33 29.16
C MET A 1 -1.47 -0.60 28.34
N ALA A 2 -1.56 -1.53 27.53
CA ALA A 2 -0.43 -1.85 26.74
C ALA A 2 -0.12 -0.71 25.83
N GLU A 3 1.12 -0.40 25.75
CA GLU A 3 1.59 0.59 24.86
C GLU A 3 1.37 0.10 23.48
N ARG A 4 0.68 0.85 22.70
CA ARG A 4 0.56 0.52 21.34
C ARG A 4 1.86 0.77 20.65
N GLU A 5 2.43 -0.24 20.10
CA GLU A 5 3.62 -0.03 19.34
C GLU A 5 3.28 0.65 18.05
N THR A 6 4.13 1.54 17.62
CA THR A 6 4.01 2.13 16.31
C THR A 6 4.26 1.03 15.30
N ASP A 7 3.27 0.68 14.50
CA ASP A 7 3.45 -0.40 13.56
C ASP A 7 4.28 0.06 12.37
N CYS A 8 4.66 -0.88 11.52
CA CYS A 8 5.57 -0.57 10.44
C CYS A 8 4.94 0.35 9.40
N ALA A 9 3.62 0.32 9.24
CA ALA A 9 2.97 1.25 8.31
C ALA A 9 3.10 2.67 8.81
N GLU A 10 2.89 2.87 10.11
CA GLU A 10 3.03 4.18 10.71
C GLU A 10 4.45 4.71 10.62
N GLN A 11 5.44 3.85 10.84
CA GLN A 11 6.83 4.24 10.73
C GLN A 11 7.16 4.65 9.31
N LEU A 12 6.68 3.87 8.35
CA LEU A 12 6.95 4.15 6.96
C LEU A 12 6.28 5.45 6.51
N ALA A 13 5.10 5.74 7.04
CA ALA A 13 4.36 6.94 6.67
C ALA A 13 5.11 8.22 6.99
N ARG A 14 6.03 8.17 7.93
CA ARG A 14 6.81 9.35 8.28
C ARG A 14 7.69 9.85 7.15
N PHE A 15 7.98 8.98 6.19
CA PHE A 15 8.79 9.35 5.05
C PHE A 15 7.97 9.86 3.87
N PHE A 16 6.65 9.90 4.02
CA PHE A 16 5.75 10.31 2.94
C PHE A 16 4.75 11.32 3.47
N PRO A 17 5.17 12.60 3.63
CA PRO A 17 4.33 13.58 4.33
C PRO A 17 2.99 13.87 3.66
N GLY A 18 2.83 13.47 2.40
CA GLY A 18 1.55 13.68 1.73
C GLY A 18 0.49 12.66 2.07
N VAL A 19 0.81 11.60 2.85
CA VAL A 19 -0.19 10.59 3.17
C VAL A 19 -0.84 10.88 4.51
N THR A 20 -2.09 10.47 4.62
CA THR A 20 -2.85 10.61 5.87
C THR A 20 -3.47 9.26 6.18
N PRO A 21 -3.84 9.05 7.45
CA PRO A 21 -4.48 7.79 7.83
C PRO A 21 -5.80 7.59 7.09
N VAL A 22 -5.96 6.41 6.53
CA VAL A 22 -7.21 6.00 5.89
C VAL A 22 -7.44 4.55 6.27
N ARG A 23 -8.53 3.98 5.79
CA ARG A 23 -8.78 2.56 5.99
C ARG A 23 -9.59 2.09 4.80
N ILE A 24 -8.89 1.66 3.76
CA ILE A 24 -9.53 1.33 2.50
C ILE A 24 -9.19 -0.11 2.13
N PRO A 25 -10.17 -1.03 2.21
CA PRO A 25 -9.92 -2.41 1.80
C PRO A 25 -9.65 -2.48 0.32
N VAL A 26 -8.62 -3.22 -0.05
CA VAL A 26 -8.23 -3.38 -1.44
C VAL A 26 -7.78 -4.80 -1.69
N GLN A 27 -7.76 -5.16 -2.97
CA GLN A 27 -7.09 -6.35 -3.44
C GLN A 27 -5.78 -5.91 -4.04
N ALA A 28 -4.68 -6.41 -3.51
CA ALA A 28 -3.36 -6.09 -4.05
C ALA A 28 -2.91 -7.24 -4.92
N THR A 29 -2.48 -6.95 -6.14
CA THR A 29 -2.01 -7.95 -7.08
C THR A 29 -0.60 -7.61 -7.50
N ALA A 30 0.33 -8.54 -7.28
CA ALA A 30 1.70 -8.38 -7.74
C ALA A 30 1.73 -8.60 -9.25
N LEU A 31 2.29 -7.67 -9.99
CA LEU A 31 2.29 -7.70 -11.44
C LEU A 31 3.60 -8.23 -12.00
N ARG A 32 4.17 -9.22 -11.36
CA ARG A 32 5.36 -9.84 -11.85
C ARG A 32 5.06 -10.72 -13.03
N SER A 33 6.02 -10.77 -13.94
CA SER A 33 5.92 -11.63 -15.10
C SER A 33 5.78 -13.08 -14.67
N GLY A 34 4.84 -13.78 -15.23
CA GLY A 34 4.72 -15.22 -15.05
C GLY A 34 3.86 -15.70 -13.90
N ALA A 35 3.66 -14.92 -12.88
CA ALA A 35 2.82 -15.34 -11.75
C ALA A 35 2.04 -14.16 -11.25
N LYS A 36 0.77 -14.40 -10.96
CA LYS A 36 -0.05 -13.39 -10.35
C LYS A 36 -0.37 -13.79 -8.94
N LEU A 37 0.13 -13.02 -8.02
CA LEU A 37 -0.14 -13.23 -6.60
C LEU A 37 -1.04 -12.11 -6.13
N ARG A 38 -2.06 -12.46 -5.38
CA ARG A 38 -3.06 -11.51 -4.92
C ARG A 38 -3.29 -11.64 -3.44
N GLU A 39 -3.69 -10.56 -2.82
CA GLU A 39 -3.93 -10.53 -1.40
C GLU A 39 -4.95 -9.46 -1.07
N ALA A 40 -5.91 -9.80 -0.21
CA ALA A 40 -6.80 -8.80 0.34
C ALA A 40 -6.08 -8.10 1.48
N THR A 41 -6.03 -6.79 1.45
CA THR A 41 -5.39 -6.01 2.49
C THR A 41 -6.13 -4.69 2.66
N VAL A 42 -5.55 -3.79 3.43
CA VAL A 42 -6.14 -2.48 3.72
C VAL A 42 -5.08 -1.42 3.52
N VAL A 43 -5.41 -0.40 2.74
CA VAL A 43 -4.54 0.77 2.65
C VAL A 43 -4.72 1.54 3.95
N GLU A 44 -3.63 1.71 4.69
CA GLU A 44 -3.67 2.33 6.01
C GLU A 44 -3.28 3.80 5.97
N PHE A 45 -2.51 4.20 4.97
CA PHE A 45 -2.17 5.59 4.74
C PHE A 45 -2.29 5.86 3.26
N GLY A 46 -2.93 6.93 2.90
CA GLY A 46 -3.13 7.25 1.49
C GLY A 46 -2.96 8.72 1.21
N GLY A 47 -2.43 9.01 0.05
CA GLY A 47 -2.30 10.35 -0.48
C GLY A 47 -2.53 10.30 -1.97
N LYS A 48 -2.41 11.43 -2.62
CA LYS A 48 -2.65 11.47 -4.06
C LYS A 48 -1.59 10.72 -4.84
N GLU A 49 -0.38 10.66 -4.32
CA GLU A 49 0.73 10.05 -5.05
C GLU A 49 1.20 8.75 -4.45
N HIS A 50 0.90 8.49 -3.19
CA HIS A 50 1.42 7.33 -2.47
C HIS A 50 0.35 6.64 -1.66
N ALA A 51 0.55 5.35 -1.42
CA ALA A 51 -0.29 4.59 -0.50
C ALA A 51 0.61 3.64 0.27
N ILE A 52 0.19 3.30 1.49
CA ILE A 52 0.93 2.38 2.35
C ILE A 52 -0.03 1.31 2.84
N PHE A 53 0.35 0.06 2.69
CA PHE A 53 -0.46 -1.07 3.14
C PHE A 53 0.44 -2.16 3.69
N LEU A 54 -0.13 -3.05 4.49
CA LEU A 54 0.60 -4.22 4.97
C LEU A 54 0.42 -5.35 3.99
N SER A 55 1.45 -6.15 3.79
CA SER A 55 1.39 -7.20 2.78
C SER A 55 2.21 -8.42 3.19
N THR A 56 1.74 -9.59 2.78
CA THR A 56 2.51 -10.82 2.85
C THR A 56 3.06 -11.21 1.49
N LEU A 57 2.76 -10.44 0.46
CA LEU A 57 3.28 -10.73 -0.88
C LEU A 57 4.77 -10.44 -0.93
N PRO A 58 5.51 -11.15 -1.78
CA PRO A 58 6.97 -10.94 -1.88
C PRO A 58 7.29 -9.69 -2.70
N LEU A 59 6.79 -8.54 -2.25
CA LEU A 59 6.99 -7.28 -2.94
C LEU A 59 8.29 -6.65 -2.49
N GLU A 60 9.06 -6.15 -3.44
CA GLU A 60 10.32 -5.49 -3.18
C GLU A 60 10.37 -4.18 -3.92
N PHE A 61 11.38 -3.39 -3.62
CA PHE A 61 11.56 -2.10 -4.26
C PHE A 61 11.48 -2.25 -5.78
N ASP A 62 10.75 -1.36 -6.41
CA ASP A 62 10.58 -1.28 -7.86
C ASP A 62 9.62 -2.31 -8.43
N ASP A 63 9.06 -3.19 -7.63
CA ASP A 63 8.02 -4.11 -8.10
C ASP A 63 6.75 -3.34 -8.41
N ARG A 64 5.97 -3.86 -9.33
CA ARG A 64 4.69 -3.25 -9.70
C ARG A 64 3.56 -4.00 -9.06
N VAL A 65 2.56 -3.26 -8.63
CA VAL A 65 1.42 -3.83 -7.95
C VAL A 65 0.17 -3.08 -8.38
N ARG A 66 -0.95 -3.79 -8.48
CA ARG A 66 -2.24 -3.17 -8.74
C ARG A 66 -3.06 -3.20 -7.48
N LEU A 67 -3.61 -2.06 -7.10
CA LEU A 67 -4.53 -1.94 -5.99
C LEU A 67 -5.92 -1.73 -6.54
N GLN A 68 -6.88 -2.51 -6.05
CA GLN A 68 -8.24 -2.44 -6.57
C GLN A 68 -9.23 -2.48 -5.42
N ARG A 69 -10.13 -1.51 -5.38
CA ARG A 69 -11.22 -1.48 -4.42
C ARG A 69 -12.38 -2.33 -4.92
N ASP A 70 -13.32 -2.60 -4.02
CA ASP A 70 -14.55 -3.30 -4.41
C ASP A 70 -15.35 -2.51 -5.42
N THR A 71 -15.28 -1.19 -5.38
CA THR A 71 -16.03 -0.37 -6.31
C THR A 71 -15.49 -0.57 -7.72
N PRO A 72 -16.32 -0.95 -8.68
CA PRO A 72 -15.83 -1.14 -10.04
C PRO A 72 -15.19 0.13 -10.57
N GLY A 73 -14.06 -0.02 -11.24
CA GLY A 73 -13.31 1.09 -11.79
C GLY A 73 -12.29 1.72 -10.87
N ASP A 74 -12.34 1.39 -9.59
CA ASP A 74 -11.38 1.95 -8.63
C ASP A 74 -10.17 1.04 -8.56
N ALA A 75 -9.29 1.16 -9.53
CA ALA A 75 -8.04 0.40 -9.59
C ALA A 75 -6.92 1.36 -9.92
N ALA A 76 -5.72 1.03 -9.46
CA ALA A 76 -4.55 1.85 -9.75
C ALA A 76 -3.32 0.95 -9.78
N ASP A 77 -2.48 1.17 -10.77
CA ASP A 77 -1.18 0.52 -10.82
C ASP A 77 -0.16 1.42 -10.13
N ALA A 78 0.77 0.79 -9.43
CA ALA A 78 1.73 1.52 -8.65
C ALA A 78 3.04 0.76 -8.60
N THR A 79 4.09 1.44 -8.17
CA THR A 79 5.42 0.88 -8.04
C THR A 79 5.84 0.95 -6.60
N VAL A 80 6.42 -0.12 -6.08
CA VAL A 80 6.92 -0.15 -4.71
C VAL A 80 8.11 0.78 -4.60
N VAL A 81 8.04 1.74 -3.68
CA VAL A 81 9.11 2.70 -3.47
C VAL A 81 9.79 2.53 -2.11
N ALA A 82 9.18 1.77 -1.20
CA ALA A 82 9.81 1.48 0.08
C ALA A 82 9.13 0.29 0.72
N VAL A 83 9.90 -0.45 1.50
CA VAL A 83 9.40 -1.60 2.25
C VAL A 83 9.98 -1.52 3.64
N GLN A 84 9.19 -1.77 4.66
CA GLN A 84 9.64 -1.77 6.02
C GLN A 84 9.17 -3.04 6.72
N TYR A 85 10.09 -3.75 7.33
CA TYR A 85 9.78 -4.96 8.08
C TYR A 85 9.78 -4.66 9.57
N HIS A 86 8.85 -5.28 10.27
CA HIS A 86 8.80 -5.15 11.72
C HIS A 86 8.05 -6.35 12.29
N GLU A 87 8.75 -7.19 13.02
CA GLU A 87 8.16 -8.33 13.73
C GLU A 87 7.27 -9.19 12.85
N GLY A 88 7.81 -9.61 11.73
CA GLY A 88 7.09 -10.50 10.82
C GLY A 88 6.07 -9.82 9.95
N ARG A 89 5.91 -8.52 10.08
CA ARG A 89 5.01 -7.75 9.25
C ARG A 89 5.80 -6.92 8.26
N LYS A 90 5.20 -6.67 7.13
CA LYS A 90 5.83 -5.88 6.09
C LYS A 90 4.88 -4.77 5.65
N ALA A 91 5.32 -3.53 5.76
CA ALA A 91 4.60 -2.40 5.21
C ALA A 91 5.21 -2.05 3.88
N VAL A 92 4.36 -1.75 2.91
CA VAL A 92 4.79 -1.45 1.55
C VAL A 92 4.26 -0.08 1.17
N ALA A 93 5.15 0.81 0.76
CA ALA A 93 4.77 2.11 0.23
C ALA A 93 4.88 2.06 -1.29
N VAL A 94 3.85 2.53 -1.97
CA VAL A 94 3.82 2.54 -3.43
C VAL A 94 3.55 3.94 -3.93
N LYS A 95 4.06 4.22 -5.13
CA LYS A 95 3.80 5.46 -5.83
C LYS A 95 2.96 5.13 -7.06
N PHE A 96 1.88 5.88 -7.27
CA PHE A 96 0.95 5.58 -8.35
C PHE A 96 1.58 5.86 -9.70
N ALA A 97 1.37 4.93 -10.64
CA ALA A 97 2.02 4.95 -11.94
C ALA A 97 1.61 6.16 -12.78
N LEU A 98 0.38 6.63 -12.61
CA LEU A 98 -0.10 7.80 -13.35
C LEU A 98 0.11 9.08 -12.58
N GLY A 99 0.90 9.04 -11.52
CA GLY A 99 1.25 10.21 -10.74
C GLY A 99 0.27 10.54 -9.64
N ARG A 100 -0.94 10.06 -9.69
CA ARG A 100 -1.91 10.33 -8.62
C ARG A 100 -3.07 9.35 -8.70
N CYS A 101 -3.73 9.19 -7.57
CA CYS A 101 -4.92 8.37 -7.48
C CYS A 101 -5.86 9.02 -6.47
N ASP A 102 -7.07 9.34 -6.92
CA ASP A 102 -7.99 10.11 -6.08
C ASP A 102 -8.73 9.25 -5.07
N TRP A 103 -9.04 8.01 -5.40
CA TRP A 103 -9.91 7.23 -4.53
C TRP A 103 -9.22 6.79 -3.22
N VAL A 104 -7.90 6.79 -3.16
CA VAL A 104 -7.24 6.38 -1.91
C VAL A 104 -7.35 7.43 -0.81
N THR A 105 -7.82 8.62 -1.12
CA THR A 105 -8.03 9.64 -0.10
C THR A 105 -9.49 9.75 0.31
N ARG A 106 -10.34 8.92 -0.27
CA ARG A 106 -11.77 8.90 0.06
C ARG A 106 -12.11 7.56 0.66
N PRO A 107 -12.31 7.52 1.97
CA PRO A 107 -12.62 6.26 2.65
C PRO A 107 -13.95 5.66 2.20
#